data_8e2f1952803a6b7d6c71c35391d0381b
#
_entry.id   8e2f1952803a6b7d6c71c35391d0381b
#
_cell.length_a   1.000
_cell.length_b   1.000
_cell.length_c   1.000
_cell.angle_alpha   90.00
_cell.angle_beta   90.00
_cell.angle_gamma   90.00
#
_symmetry.space_group_name_H-M   'P 1'
#
loop_
_entity.id
_entity.type
_entity.pdbx_description
1 polymer ?
#
loop_
_entity_poly.entity_id
_entity_poly.type
_entity_poly.pdbx_seq_one_letter_code
_entity_poly.pdbx_strand_id
1 'polypeptide(L)'
;DLEWKPDVINCNDWQTALVPVYYNLMFASRPFYENIKTVFTIHNIQYQGRYGREILEYVLGIDDAHFRSGFMAMDGDVNLMKAAIVASTAVTTVSPTYANEIQTEYYGYRLDSVLRMNSYKLHGILNGINMDAFNPETDSKIFKNYGPNNPQDKLVNKTELLKLCGLEGDANTPVIGIVTRFVDQKGLDLVEAVLPD
;
A
#
# COMPACT_ATOMS: atom_id res chain seq x y z
N ASP A 1 9.94 26.41 14.98
CA ASP A 1 11.06 25.49 15.19
C ASP A 1 10.65 24.51 16.29
N LEU A 2 10.62 23.22 15.95
CA LEU A 2 10.39 22.15 16.91
C LEU A 2 11.74 21.79 17.52
N GLU A 3 11.86 21.82 18.84
CA GLU A 3 13.06 21.34 19.57
C GLU A 3 13.17 19.79 19.53
N TRP A 4 12.22 19.15 18.89
CA TRP A 4 12.10 17.70 18.74
C TRP A 4 12.67 17.21 17.41
N LYS A 5 13.40 16.11 17.44
CA LYS A 5 14.00 15.43 16.27
C LYS A 5 13.54 13.98 16.25
N PRO A 6 13.02 13.49 15.11
CA PRO A 6 12.68 12.07 14.97
C PRO A 6 13.95 11.23 14.76
N ASP A 7 13.94 9.98 15.21
CA ASP A 7 14.94 8.98 14.85
C ASP A 7 14.62 8.35 13.49
N VAL A 8 13.33 8.18 13.20
CA VAL A 8 12.83 7.55 11.97
C VAL A 8 11.69 8.39 11.38
N ILE A 9 11.72 8.56 10.06
CA ILE A 9 10.61 9.12 9.27
C ILE A 9 10.04 7.99 8.43
N ASN A 10 8.77 7.61 8.68
CA ASN A 10 8.06 6.63 7.89
C ASN A 10 7.19 7.31 6.83
N CYS A 11 7.42 6.97 5.58
CA CYS A 11 6.76 7.53 4.40
C CYS A 11 5.94 6.43 3.71
N ASN A 12 4.72 6.76 3.28
CA ASN A 12 3.80 5.78 2.72
C ASN A 12 3.37 6.20 1.32
N ASP A 13 3.59 5.33 0.35
CA ASP A 13 3.27 5.48 -1.06
C ASP A 13 3.86 6.75 -1.73
N TRP A 14 3.60 6.91 -3.01
CA TRP A 14 4.17 7.98 -3.83
C TRP A 14 3.85 9.40 -3.31
N GLN A 15 2.72 9.58 -2.61
CA GLN A 15 2.31 10.88 -2.08
C GLN A 15 3.31 11.45 -1.06
N THR A 16 4.03 10.59 -0.37
CA THR A 16 5.07 10.98 0.59
C THR A 16 6.49 10.73 0.08
N ALA A 17 6.64 10.31 -1.16
CA ALA A 17 7.91 9.92 -1.77
C ALA A 17 8.97 11.03 -1.76
N LEU A 18 8.56 12.30 -1.83
CA LEU A 18 9.47 13.43 -1.79
C LEU A 18 10.13 13.65 -0.44
N VAL A 19 9.57 13.15 0.65
CA VAL A 19 10.15 13.31 1.99
C VAL A 19 11.54 12.67 2.09
N PRO A 20 11.75 11.37 1.79
CA PRO A 20 13.08 10.79 1.79
C PRO A 20 13.99 11.38 0.71
N VAL A 21 13.44 11.84 -0.42
CA VAL A 21 14.20 12.50 -1.48
C VAL A 21 14.77 13.83 -0.99
N TYR A 22 13.95 14.73 -0.48
CA TYR A 22 14.41 16.00 0.06
C TYR A 22 15.36 15.83 1.25
N TYR A 23 15.04 14.89 2.16
CA TYR A 23 15.93 14.57 3.25
C TYR A 23 17.33 14.22 2.72
N ASN A 24 17.41 13.31 1.78
CA ASN A 24 18.69 12.85 1.22
C ASN A 24 19.43 13.97 0.48
N LEU A 25 18.73 14.76 -0.34
CA LEU A 25 19.35 15.77 -1.20
C LEU A 25 19.71 17.05 -0.46
N MET A 26 18.95 17.46 0.57
CA MET A 26 19.03 18.82 1.12
C MET A 26 19.32 18.88 2.62
N PHE A 27 18.98 17.83 3.37
CA PHE A 27 18.96 17.90 4.83
C PHE A 27 19.92 16.95 5.54
N ALA A 28 20.18 15.76 4.98
CA ALA A 28 20.93 14.69 5.65
C ALA A 28 22.35 15.11 6.11
N SER A 29 22.97 16.08 5.43
CA SER A 29 24.30 16.61 5.76
C SER A 29 24.27 17.74 6.80
N ARG A 30 23.10 18.21 7.24
CA ARG A 30 22.99 19.29 8.23
C ARG A 30 23.01 18.71 9.65
N PRO A 31 23.78 19.28 10.61
CA PRO A 31 23.98 18.69 11.94
C PRO A 31 22.70 18.31 12.69
N PHE A 32 21.66 19.13 12.60
CA PHE A 32 20.39 18.83 13.27
C PHE A 32 19.71 17.57 12.71
N TYR A 33 19.85 17.31 11.40
CA TYR A 33 19.16 16.21 10.71
C TYR A 33 20.00 14.94 10.58
N GLU A 34 21.24 14.95 11.00
CA GLU A 34 22.11 13.79 10.95
C GLU A 34 21.49 12.57 11.65
N ASN A 35 21.75 11.40 11.09
CA ASN A 35 21.34 10.10 11.63
C ASN A 35 19.84 9.79 11.60
N ILE A 36 18.98 10.65 11.09
CA ILE A 36 17.56 10.29 10.86
C ILE A 36 17.51 9.18 9.81
N LYS A 37 16.73 8.14 10.06
CA LYS A 37 16.48 7.06 9.11
C LYS A 37 15.14 7.26 8.41
N THR A 38 15.10 6.92 7.13
CA THR A 38 13.85 6.98 6.36
C THR A 38 13.40 5.59 5.98
N VAL A 39 12.13 5.29 6.21
CA VAL A 39 11.45 4.07 5.79
C VAL A 39 10.40 4.45 4.76
N PHE A 40 10.45 3.83 3.59
CA PHE A 40 9.46 4.04 2.55
C PHE A 40 8.62 2.78 2.37
N THR A 41 7.32 2.88 2.61
CA THR A 41 6.38 1.75 2.53
C THR A 41 5.59 1.81 1.23
N ILE A 42 5.66 0.73 0.45
CA ILE A 42 4.88 0.54 -0.78
C ILE A 42 3.64 -0.27 -0.45
N HIS A 43 2.46 0.36 -0.47
CA HIS A 43 1.17 -0.34 -0.33
C HIS A 43 0.63 -0.81 -1.68
N ASN A 44 0.87 -0.02 -2.74
CA ASN A 44 0.46 -0.37 -4.10
C ASN A 44 1.45 0.18 -5.12
N ILE A 45 2.24 -0.70 -5.72
CA ILE A 45 3.29 -0.34 -6.68
C ILE A 45 2.74 0.22 -8.01
N GLN A 46 1.46 0.02 -8.31
CA GLN A 46 0.86 0.55 -9.54
C GLN A 46 0.81 2.08 -9.54
N TYR A 47 0.67 2.70 -8.37
CA TYR A 47 0.58 4.15 -8.24
C TYR A 47 1.95 4.72 -7.86
N GLN A 48 2.67 5.28 -8.84
CA GLN A 48 4.08 5.62 -8.72
C GLN A 48 4.38 7.11 -8.63
N GLY A 49 3.37 7.99 -8.87
CA GLY A 49 3.60 9.43 -8.96
C GLY A 49 4.49 9.77 -10.15
N ARG A 50 4.00 9.49 -11.37
CA ARG A 50 4.70 9.79 -12.62
C ARG A 50 4.22 11.13 -13.18
N TYR A 51 5.18 11.95 -13.58
CA TYR A 51 4.94 13.30 -14.10
C TYR A 51 5.97 13.65 -15.16
N GLY A 52 5.64 14.58 -16.03
CA GLY A 52 6.59 15.14 -16.99
C GLY A 52 7.78 15.81 -16.27
N ARG A 53 8.90 15.90 -17.01
CA ARG A 53 10.17 16.41 -16.47
C ARG A 53 10.10 17.85 -15.95
N GLU A 54 9.19 18.64 -16.47
CA GLU A 54 8.98 20.06 -16.11
C GLU A 54 8.64 20.26 -14.64
N ILE A 55 8.08 19.26 -13.93
CA ILE A 55 7.77 19.40 -12.50
C ILE A 55 9.01 19.59 -11.62
N LEU A 56 10.18 19.14 -12.07
CA LEU A 56 11.41 19.21 -11.27
C LEU A 56 11.74 20.64 -10.87
N GLU A 57 11.74 21.54 -11.83
CA GLU A 57 12.08 22.95 -11.61
C GLU A 57 10.88 23.72 -11.05
N TYR A 58 9.72 23.63 -11.71
CA TYR A 58 8.58 24.52 -11.42
C TYR A 58 7.78 24.14 -10.19
N VAL A 59 7.81 22.85 -9.79
CA VAL A 59 7.01 22.35 -8.66
C VAL A 59 7.89 21.86 -7.52
N LEU A 60 8.93 21.06 -7.84
CA LEU A 60 9.73 20.39 -6.82
C LEU A 60 10.97 21.19 -6.38
N GLY A 61 11.44 22.14 -7.18
CA GLY A 61 12.68 22.86 -6.91
C GLY A 61 13.91 21.95 -6.85
N ILE A 62 13.90 20.87 -7.63
CA ILE A 62 14.97 19.88 -7.72
C ILE A 62 15.74 20.08 -9.02
N ASP A 63 17.08 20.11 -8.92
CA ASP A 63 17.95 20.27 -10.07
C ASP A 63 17.76 19.13 -11.09
N ASP A 64 17.73 19.50 -12.37
CA ASP A 64 17.59 18.58 -13.49
C ASP A 64 18.71 17.51 -13.57
N ALA A 65 19.85 17.76 -12.94
CA ALA A 65 20.91 16.75 -12.83
C ALA A 65 20.42 15.44 -12.20
N HIS A 66 19.44 15.49 -11.30
CA HIS A 66 18.84 14.30 -10.68
C HIS A 66 17.95 13.50 -11.63
N PHE A 67 17.43 14.14 -12.68
CA PHE A 67 16.79 13.44 -13.78
C PHE A 67 17.83 12.82 -14.71
N ARG A 68 18.82 13.61 -15.17
CA ARG A 68 19.88 13.14 -16.08
C ARG A 68 20.72 12.00 -15.49
N SER A 69 20.91 11.96 -14.19
CA SER A 69 21.60 10.85 -13.50
C SER A 69 20.81 9.54 -13.48
N GLY A 70 19.52 9.59 -13.84
CA GLY A 70 18.62 8.46 -13.72
C GLY A 70 18.01 8.27 -12.32
N PHE A 71 18.36 9.10 -11.33
CA PHE A 71 17.85 8.96 -9.96
C PHE A 71 16.33 9.06 -9.89
N MET A 72 15.73 10.02 -10.60
CA MET A 72 14.28 10.22 -10.65
C MET A 72 13.66 9.85 -12.00
N ALA A 73 14.49 9.65 -13.04
CA ALA A 73 13.99 9.39 -14.39
C ALA A 73 13.56 7.93 -14.59
N MET A 74 12.42 7.74 -15.23
CA MET A 74 11.92 6.45 -15.67
C MET A 74 11.05 6.61 -16.92
N ASP A 75 11.43 5.96 -18.02
CA ASP A 75 10.71 6.00 -19.30
C ASP A 75 10.43 7.42 -19.84
N GLY A 76 11.33 8.35 -19.59
CA GLY A 76 11.19 9.75 -20.02
C GLY A 76 10.46 10.65 -19.02
N ASP A 77 9.83 10.08 -18.01
CA ASP A 77 9.12 10.80 -16.94
C ASP A 77 9.94 10.87 -15.64
N VAL A 78 9.55 11.78 -14.75
CA VAL A 78 9.90 11.75 -13.32
C VAL A 78 9.04 10.69 -12.64
N ASN A 79 9.66 9.79 -11.89
CA ASN A 79 8.98 8.78 -11.10
C ASN A 79 9.33 8.97 -9.62
N LEU A 80 8.37 9.44 -8.83
CA LEU A 80 8.58 9.78 -7.42
C LEU A 80 8.83 8.54 -6.58
N MET A 81 8.11 7.45 -6.81
CA MET A 81 8.30 6.19 -6.09
C MET A 81 9.68 5.61 -6.32
N LYS A 82 10.19 5.63 -7.58
CA LYS A 82 11.57 5.24 -7.88
C LYS A 82 12.58 6.01 -7.04
N ALA A 83 12.45 7.34 -7.04
CA ALA A 83 13.34 8.20 -6.29
C ALA A 83 13.30 7.89 -4.78
N ALA A 84 12.12 7.67 -4.21
CA ALA A 84 11.95 7.30 -2.80
C ALA A 84 12.57 5.93 -2.47
N ILE A 85 12.38 4.92 -3.34
CA ILE A 85 13.02 3.60 -3.18
C ILE A 85 14.54 3.75 -3.11
N VAL A 86 15.13 4.55 -3.99
CA VAL A 86 16.58 4.76 -4.01
C VAL A 86 17.06 5.54 -2.79
N ALA A 87 16.37 6.63 -2.43
CA ALA A 87 16.78 7.56 -1.38
C ALA A 87 16.59 7.01 0.04
N SER A 88 15.63 6.12 0.28
CA SER A 88 15.28 5.68 1.63
C SER A 88 16.31 4.73 2.23
N THR A 89 16.43 4.78 3.57
CA THR A 89 17.29 3.86 4.33
C THR A 89 16.77 2.42 4.27
N ALA A 90 15.45 2.25 4.37
CA ALA A 90 14.78 0.96 4.22
C ALA A 90 13.52 1.13 3.36
N VAL A 91 13.14 0.07 2.67
CA VAL A 91 11.90 -0.02 1.89
C VAL A 91 11.08 -1.16 2.43
N THR A 92 9.80 -0.93 2.67
CA THR A 92 8.89 -1.97 3.12
C THR A 92 7.71 -2.13 2.16
N THR A 93 7.07 -3.28 2.20
CA THR A 93 5.81 -3.54 1.52
C THR A 93 4.92 -4.46 2.36
N VAL A 94 3.69 -4.70 1.92
CA VAL A 94 2.60 -5.22 2.75
C VAL A 94 2.58 -6.74 2.96
N SER A 95 3.52 -7.48 2.37
CA SER A 95 3.74 -8.90 2.72
C SER A 95 5.11 -9.40 2.23
N PRO A 96 5.67 -10.47 2.83
CA PRO A 96 6.87 -11.13 2.30
C PRO A 96 6.68 -11.67 0.88
N THR A 97 5.51 -12.22 0.55
CA THR A 97 5.18 -12.68 -0.80
C THR A 97 5.18 -11.50 -1.78
N TYR A 98 4.52 -10.41 -1.45
CA TYR A 98 4.46 -9.24 -2.29
C TYR A 98 5.84 -8.59 -2.50
N ALA A 99 6.71 -8.61 -1.50
CA ALA A 99 8.09 -8.16 -1.64
C ALA A 99 8.86 -8.94 -2.73
N ASN A 100 8.58 -10.24 -2.88
CA ASN A 100 9.16 -11.06 -3.95
C ASN A 100 8.46 -10.79 -5.30
N GLU A 101 7.14 -10.69 -5.32
CA GLU A 101 6.35 -10.46 -6.53
C GLU A 101 6.72 -9.16 -7.23
N ILE A 102 6.81 -8.03 -6.52
CA ILE A 102 7.12 -6.72 -7.10
C ILE A 102 8.55 -6.62 -7.67
N GLN A 103 9.42 -7.59 -7.43
CA GLN A 103 10.73 -7.72 -8.04
C GLN A 103 10.68 -8.45 -9.39
N THR A 104 9.53 -8.97 -9.80
CA THR A 104 9.32 -9.61 -11.11
C THR A 104 8.78 -8.61 -12.13
N GLU A 105 9.03 -8.88 -13.41
CA GLU A 105 8.60 -8.01 -14.50
C GLU A 105 7.07 -7.83 -14.52
N TYR A 106 6.32 -8.91 -14.27
CA TYR A 106 4.85 -8.92 -14.29
C TYR A 106 4.23 -8.05 -13.18
N TYR A 107 4.71 -8.19 -11.95
CA TYR A 107 4.13 -7.48 -10.80
C TYR A 107 4.86 -6.18 -10.44
N GLY A 108 6.04 -5.95 -11.00
CA GLY A 108 6.88 -4.80 -10.65
C GLY A 108 6.48 -3.49 -11.33
N TYR A 109 5.53 -3.50 -12.26
CA TYR A 109 5.07 -2.32 -13.00
C TYR A 109 6.25 -1.46 -13.48
N ARG A 110 7.29 -2.14 -14.05
CA ARG A 110 8.55 -1.58 -14.54
C ARG A 110 9.53 -1.09 -13.45
N LEU A 111 9.17 -1.14 -12.17
CA LEU A 111 10.09 -0.87 -11.05
C LEU A 111 10.84 -2.13 -10.58
N ASP A 112 10.60 -3.29 -11.18
CA ASP A 112 11.22 -4.57 -10.82
C ASP A 112 12.74 -4.51 -10.77
N SER A 113 13.38 -3.90 -11.77
CA SER A 113 14.85 -3.74 -11.79
C SER A 113 15.34 -2.82 -10.67
N VAL A 114 14.64 -1.74 -10.39
CA VAL A 114 14.95 -0.83 -9.29
C VAL A 114 14.83 -1.54 -7.94
N LEU A 115 13.78 -2.34 -7.76
CA LEU A 115 13.56 -3.11 -6.54
C LEU A 115 14.60 -4.21 -6.36
N ARG A 116 14.96 -4.94 -7.41
CA ARG A 116 16.05 -5.92 -7.36
C ARG A 116 17.38 -5.29 -6.96
N MET A 117 17.73 -4.13 -7.52
CA MET A 117 18.94 -3.39 -7.17
C MET A 117 18.95 -2.91 -5.71
N ASN A 118 17.78 -2.73 -5.11
CA ASN A 118 17.57 -2.29 -3.73
C ASN A 118 17.04 -3.41 -2.82
N SER A 119 17.12 -4.68 -3.24
CA SER A 119 16.54 -5.82 -2.51
C SER A 119 17.13 -6.01 -1.11
N TYR A 120 18.39 -5.61 -0.90
CA TYR A 120 19.06 -5.68 0.40
C TYR A 120 18.38 -4.84 1.50
N LYS A 121 17.55 -3.89 1.15
CA LYS A 121 16.78 -3.03 2.08
C LYS A 121 15.27 -3.14 1.91
N LEU A 122 14.79 -4.09 1.07
CA LEU A 122 13.36 -4.34 0.85
C LEU A 122 12.87 -5.43 1.80
N HIS A 123 11.82 -5.13 2.56
CA HIS A 123 11.23 -6.04 3.54
C HIS A 123 9.71 -6.11 3.38
N GLY A 124 9.16 -7.32 3.42
CA GLY A 124 7.71 -7.54 3.44
C GLY A 124 7.20 -7.66 4.88
N ILE A 125 6.23 -6.82 5.25
CA ILE A 125 5.62 -6.78 6.59
C ILE A 125 4.10 -6.89 6.43
N LEU A 126 3.49 -7.90 7.04
CA LEU A 126 2.04 -8.08 6.98
C LEU A 126 1.32 -6.96 7.76
N ASN A 127 0.24 -6.47 7.17
CA ASN A 127 -0.65 -5.54 7.87
C ASN A 127 -1.30 -6.22 9.08
N GLY A 128 -1.45 -5.47 10.16
CA GLY A 128 -2.21 -5.88 11.32
C GLY A 128 -3.71 -5.81 11.10
N ILE A 129 -4.46 -6.49 11.95
CA ILE A 129 -5.91 -6.41 12.06
C ILE A 129 -6.23 -5.74 13.39
N ASN A 130 -7.15 -4.77 13.38
CA ASN A 130 -7.66 -4.19 14.61
C ASN A 130 -8.64 -5.18 15.26
N MET A 131 -8.15 -5.94 16.24
CA MET A 131 -8.90 -6.98 16.92
C MET A 131 -10.00 -6.43 17.83
N ASP A 132 -9.92 -5.17 18.24
CA ASP A 132 -10.99 -4.54 19.04
C ASP A 132 -12.15 -4.11 18.13
N ALA A 133 -11.84 -3.60 16.93
CA ALA A 133 -12.85 -3.15 15.97
C ALA A 133 -13.52 -4.30 15.20
N PHE A 134 -12.81 -5.42 14.99
CA PHE A 134 -13.27 -6.58 14.21
C PHE A 134 -13.40 -7.84 15.07
N ASN A 135 -13.91 -7.70 16.29
CA ASN A 135 -14.17 -8.83 17.17
C ASN A 135 -15.66 -9.19 17.19
N PRO A 136 -16.06 -10.34 16.60
CA PRO A 136 -17.47 -10.73 16.54
C PRO A 136 -18.10 -11.01 17.93
N GLU A 137 -17.30 -11.20 18.97
CA GLU A 137 -17.80 -11.37 20.34
C GLU A 137 -18.30 -10.07 20.95
N THR A 138 -17.77 -8.93 20.50
CA THR A 138 -18.04 -7.60 21.06
C THR A 138 -18.57 -6.58 20.06
N ASP A 139 -18.61 -6.91 18.76
CA ASP A 139 -19.05 -6.00 17.71
C ASP A 139 -20.55 -5.71 17.86
N SER A 140 -20.88 -4.46 18.15
CA SER A 140 -22.26 -3.98 18.27
C SER A 140 -22.98 -3.78 16.93
N LYS A 141 -22.29 -3.92 15.80
CA LYS A 141 -22.86 -3.70 14.46
C LYS A 141 -23.42 -4.98 13.84
N ILE A 142 -23.10 -6.15 14.37
CA ILE A 142 -23.65 -7.41 13.90
C ILE A 142 -24.94 -7.75 14.65
N PHE A 143 -25.81 -8.53 14.02
CA PHE A 143 -27.14 -8.87 14.60
C PHE A 143 -27.03 -9.75 15.83
N LYS A 144 -26.05 -10.67 15.85
CA LYS A 144 -25.79 -11.57 16.96
C LYS A 144 -24.28 -11.75 17.14
N ASN A 145 -23.81 -11.48 18.34
CA ASN A 145 -22.42 -11.76 18.70
C ASN A 145 -22.17 -13.28 18.76
N TYR A 146 -20.99 -13.68 18.31
CA TYR A 146 -20.56 -15.09 18.28
C TYR A 146 -19.05 -15.19 18.50
N GLY A 147 -18.60 -16.35 18.94
CA GLY A 147 -17.19 -16.64 19.16
C GLY A 147 -16.89 -18.13 19.02
N PRO A 148 -15.69 -18.57 19.38
CA PRO A 148 -15.26 -19.97 19.26
C PRO A 148 -16.15 -20.93 20.07
N ASN A 149 -16.75 -20.46 21.15
CA ASN A 149 -17.61 -21.28 22.04
C ASN A 149 -19.07 -21.39 21.54
N ASN A 150 -19.51 -20.48 20.67
CA ASN A 150 -20.87 -20.43 20.15
C ASN A 150 -20.90 -20.06 18.64
N PRO A 151 -20.16 -20.78 17.77
CA PRO A 151 -20.05 -20.45 16.36
C PRO A 151 -21.38 -20.54 15.59
N GLN A 152 -22.33 -21.33 16.08
CA GLN A 152 -23.68 -21.46 15.52
C GLN A 152 -24.46 -20.14 15.52
N ASP A 153 -24.18 -19.23 16.44
CA ASP A 153 -24.84 -17.92 16.52
C ASP A 153 -24.54 -17.04 15.30
N LYS A 154 -23.46 -17.36 14.54
CA LYS A 154 -23.18 -16.73 13.24
C LYS A 154 -24.32 -16.94 12.23
N LEU A 155 -25.09 -18.02 12.30
CA LEU A 155 -26.23 -18.25 11.41
C LEU A 155 -27.31 -17.18 11.54
N VAL A 156 -27.48 -16.57 12.69
CA VAL A 156 -28.43 -15.46 12.88
C VAL A 156 -28.01 -14.29 11.97
N ASN A 157 -26.72 -13.96 11.95
CA ASN A 157 -26.19 -12.89 11.09
C ASN A 157 -26.44 -13.18 9.61
N LYS A 158 -26.28 -14.42 9.16
CA LYS A 158 -26.58 -14.84 7.80
C LYS A 158 -28.05 -14.62 7.45
N THR A 159 -28.96 -15.11 8.31
CA THR A 159 -30.40 -14.98 8.10
C THR A 159 -30.84 -13.53 8.01
N GLU A 160 -30.35 -12.69 8.93
CA GLU A 160 -30.69 -11.27 8.94
C GLU A 160 -30.05 -10.52 7.75
N LEU A 161 -28.85 -10.91 7.31
CA LEU A 161 -28.24 -10.35 6.11
C LEU A 161 -29.06 -10.67 4.85
N LEU A 162 -29.52 -11.92 4.69
CA LEU A 162 -30.38 -12.30 3.57
C LEU A 162 -31.66 -11.46 3.55
N LYS A 163 -32.33 -11.30 4.71
CA LYS A 163 -33.52 -10.43 4.83
C LYS A 163 -33.20 -8.98 4.46
N LEU A 164 -32.09 -8.44 4.97
CA LEU A 164 -31.67 -7.05 4.69
C LEU A 164 -31.43 -6.82 3.19
N CYS A 165 -30.89 -7.84 2.50
CA CYS A 165 -30.62 -7.77 1.07
C CYS A 165 -31.81 -8.17 0.19
N GLY A 166 -32.94 -8.60 0.77
CA GLY A 166 -34.09 -9.07 0.02
C GLY A 166 -33.83 -10.39 -0.74
N LEU A 167 -32.89 -11.20 -0.24
CA LEU A 167 -32.49 -12.48 -0.85
C LEU A 167 -33.22 -13.66 -0.19
N GLU A 168 -33.65 -14.60 -1.01
CA GLU A 168 -34.21 -15.85 -0.55
C GLU A 168 -33.09 -16.85 -0.24
N GLY A 169 -33.28 -17.65 0.82
CA GLY A 169 -32.31 -18.67 1.20
C GLY A 169 -32.53 -19.18 2.63
N ASP A 170 -31.87 -20.28 2.94
CA ASP A 170 -31.92 -20.94 4.27
C ASP A 170 -30.52 -21.01 4.90
N ALA A 171 -30.41 -21.76 6.02
CA ALA A 171 -29.15 -21.96 6.73
C ALA A 171 -28.08 -22.63 5.86
N ASN A 172 -28.46 -23.43 4.86
CA ASN A 172 -27.55 -24.20 4.00
C ASN A 172 -27.21 -23.48 2.70
N THR A 173 -27.99 -22.47 2.31
CA THR A 173 -27.77 -21.69 1.07
C THR A 173 -26.42 -20.95 1.17
N PRO A 174 -25.45 -21.17 0.26
CA PRO A 174 -24.21 -20.40 0.25
C PRO A 174 -24.48 -18.92 0.01
N VAL A 175 -23.80 -18.06 0.73
CA VAL A 175 -23.86 -16.60 0.52
C VAL A 175 -22.45 -16.11 0.16
N ILE A 176 -22.33 -15.49 -1.01
CA ILE A 176 -21.11 -14.89 -1.49
C ILE A 176 -21.28 -13.37 -1.43
N GLY A 177 -20.42 -12.71 -0.69
CA GLY A 177 -20.43 -11.24 -0.53
C GLY A 177 -19.14 -10.63 -1.08
N ILE A 178 -19.28 -9.56 -1.87
CA ILE A 178 -18.15 -8.80 -2.39
C ILE A 178 -18.34 -7.34 -1.97
N VAL A 179 -17.42 -6.83 -1.16
CA VAL A 179 -17.37 -5.42 -0.75
C VAL A 179 -16.01 -4.85 -1.16
N THR A 180 -15.99 -4.13 -2.28
CA THR A 180 -14.74 -3.61 -2.84
C THR A 180 -14.96 -2.38 -3.71
N ARG A 181 -13.87 -1.72 -4.10
CA ARG A 181 -13.92 -0.67 -5.14
C ARG A 181 -14.03 -1.31 -6.52
N PHE A 182 -14.75 -0.66 -7.44
CA PHE A 182 -14.85 -1.08 -8.84
C PHE A 182 -13.60 -0.65 -9.61
N VAL A 183 -12.53 -1.42 -9.48
CA VAL A 183 -11.25 -1.23 -10.19
C VAL A 183 -10.72 -2.58 -10.65
N ASP A 184 -9.96 -2.60 -11.76
CA ASP A 184 -9.46 -3.83 -12.41
C ASP A 184 -8.70 -4.76 -11.46
N GLN A 185 -7.92 -4.20 -10.53
CA GLN A 185 -7.18 -4.97 -9.51
C GLN A 185 -8.05 -5.86 -8.62
N LYS A 186 -9.37 -5.65 -8.59
CA LYS A 186 -10.31 -6.44 -7.77
C LYS A 186 -10.89 -7.64 -8.52
N GLY A 187 -10.59 -7.78 -9.82
CA GLY A 187 -10.95 -8.93 -10.62
C GLY A 187 -12.47 -9.10 -10.78
N LEU A 188 -13.22 -8.00 -10.82
CA LEU A 188 -14.69 -8.08 -11.02
C LEU A 188 -15.04 -8.62 -12.39
N ASP A 189 -14.19 -8.43 -13.40
CA ASP A 189 -14.26 -9.05 -14.71
C ASP A 189 -14.20 -10.59 -14.64
N LEU A 190 -13.38 -11.12 -13.73
CA LEU A 190 -13.29 -12.57 -13.48
C LEU A 190 -14.58 -13.10 -12.81
N VAL A 191 -15.17 -12.30 -11.90
CA VAL A 191 -16.45 -12.66 -11.27
C VAL A 191 -17.55 -12.68 -12.31
N GLU A 192 -17.64 -11.67 -13.17
CA GLU A 192 -18.60 -11.59 -14.27
C GLU A 192 -18.46 -12.78 -15.22
N ALA A 193 -17.23 -13.16 -15.55
CA ALA A 193 -16.96 -14.28 -16.47
C ALA A 193 -17.39 -15.65 -15.94
N VAL A 194 -17.54 -15.83 -14.62
CA VAL A 194 -17.92 -17.12 -14.01
C VAL A 194 -19.35 -17.14 -13.45
N LEU A 195 -20.00 -16.00 -13.36
CA LEU A 195 -21.43 -15.97 -13.01
C LEU A 195 -22.25 -16.45 -14.23
N PRO A 196 -23.15 -17.45 -14.04
CA PRO A 196 -24.07 -17.82 -15.09
C PRO A 196 -25.03 -16.64 -15.36
N ASP A 197 -25.44 -16.52 -16.63
CA ASP A 197 -26.47 -15.55 -17.05
C ASP A 197 -27.84 -15.79 -16.35
#